data_9f130a3403885c7ed8adf1139d28adea
#
_entry.id   9f130a3403885c7ed8adf1139d28adea
#
_cell.length_a   1.000
_cell.length_b   1.000
_cell.length_c   1.000
_cell.angle_alpha   90.00
_cell.angle_beta   90.00
_cell.angle_gamma   90.00
#
_symmetry.space_group_name_H-M   'P 1'
#
loop_
_entity.id
_entity.type
_entity.pdbx_description
1 polymer ?
#
loop_
_entity_poly.entity_id
_entity_poly.type
_entity_poly.pdbx_seq_one_letter_code
_entity_poly.pdbx_strand_id
1 'polypeptide(L)'
;MFDSSLITYAVSLHFSQKVNDIVISTLQAIADETGNRFMIENKIPPHITIGAFHAAREEAAKLLQLVEDFARDQKAGSVQFSEVGDFNGKVLFLQPEKNLFLSKINNELHTLLLPEFEKAENGYYLPDIWFPHTTLATRLNQSQFSAAEEIAKKISLPLEAPIEELAVYQ
;
A
#
# COMPACT_ATOMS: atom_id res chain seq x y z
N MET A 1 9.52 -17.90 19.48
CA MET A 1 8.56 -18.86 18.90
C MET A 1 7.41 -18.02 18.36
N PHE A 2 7.31 -17.87 17.02
CA PHE A 2 6.16 -17.14 16.46
C PHE A 2 4.92 -18.01 16.68
N ASP A 3 3.92 -17.43 17.33
CA ASP A 3 2.64 -18.10 17.54
C ASP A 3 1.98 -18.28 16.18
N SER A 4 1.86 -19.54 15.72
CA SER A 4 1.29 -19.90 14.41
C SER A 4 -0.24 -19.63 14.33
N SER A 5 -0.83 -19.06 15.35
CA SER A 5 -2.23 -18.66 15.40
C SER A 5 -2.48 -17.22 14.98
N LEU A 6 -1.42 -16.38 14.87
CA LEU A 6 -1.55 -14.97 14.50
C LEU A 6 -1.63 -14.80 12.97
N ILE A 7 -2.55 -13.96 12.55
CA ILE A 7 -2.80 -13.58 11.16
C ILE A 7 -2.37 -12.13 10.98
N THR A 8 -1.74 -11.83 9.85
CA THR A 8 -1.40 -10.45 9.49
C THR A 8 -2.57 -9.79 8.78
N TYR A 9 -2.94 -8.60 9.26
CA TYR A 9 -3.95 -7.73 8.67
C TYR A 9 -3.29 -6.43 8.24
N ALA A 10 -3.34 -6.14 6.94
CA ALA A 10 -2.86 -4.90 6.37
C ALA A 10 -4.02 -3.92 6.19
N VAL A 11 -3.83 -2.68 6.62
CA VAL A 11 -4.77 -1.58 6.42
C VAL A 11 -4.25 -0.69 5.31
N SER A 12 -5.06 -0.46 4.28
CA SER A 12 -4.64 0.20 3.05
C SER A 12 -5.63 1.27 2.58
N LEU A 13 -5.09 2.33 1.97
CA LEU A 13 -5.86 3.36 1.29
C LEU A 13 -5.99 3.03 -0.19
N HIS A 14 -7.17 3.22 -0.74
CA HIS A 14 -7.49 3.02 -2.15
C HIS A 14 -7.91 4.32 -2.83
N PHE A 15 -7.66 4.39 -4.13
CA PHE A 15 -7.78 5.59 -4.93
C PHE A 15 -9.10 5.65 -5.70
N SER A 16 -9.38 6.82 -6.27
CA SER A 16 -10.44 6.99 -7.26
C SER A 16 -10.26 6.06 -8.47
N GLN A 17 -11.36 5.74 -9.14
CA GLN A 17 -11.37 4.86 -10.32
C GLN A 17 -10.38 5.34 -11.40
N LYS A 18 -10.29 6.65 -11.62
CA LYS A 18 -9.35 7.22 -12.60
C LYS A 18 -7.88 6.88 -12.30
N VAL A 19 -7.47 6.94 -11.04
CA VAL A 19 -6.11 6.60 -10.62
C VAL A 19 -5.90 5.09 -10.69
N ASN A 20 -6.88 4.30 -10.26
CA ASN A 20 -6.84 2.85 -10.38
C ASN A 20 -6.64 2.42 -11.84
N ASP A 21 -7.34 3.01 -12.80
CA ASP A 21 -7.20 2.69 -14.23
C ASP A 21 -5.79 2.99 -14.75
N ILE A 22 -5.20 4.11 -14.34
CA ILE A 22 -3.82 4.46 -14.71
C ILE A 22 -2.84 3.44 -14.16
N VAL A 23 -2.94 3.12 -12.87
CA VAL A 23 -2.02 2.16 -12.23
C VAL A 23 -2.21 0.77 -12.79
N ILE A 24 -3.45 0.28 -12.93
CA ILE A 24 -3.75 -1.05 -13.48
C ILE A 24 -3.24 -1.19 -14.92
N SER A 25 -3.42 -0.17 -15.76
CA SER A 25 -2.86 -0.17 -17.13
C SER A 25 -1.34 -0.29 -17.11
N THR A 26 -0.68 0.37 -16.17
CA THR A 26 0.78 0.28 -15.99
C THR A 26 1.19 -1.11 -15.51
N LEU A 27 0.48 -1.68 -14.54
CA LEU A 27 0.71 -3.06 -14.07
C LEU A 27 0.60 -4.07 -15.23
N GLN A 28 -0.42 -3.91 -16.08
CA GLN A 28 -0.63 -4.77 -17.25
C GLN A 28 0.51 -4.61 -18.26
N ALA A 29 0.91 -3.38 -18.59
CA ALA A 29 2.00 -3.13 -19.51
C ALA A 29 3.34 -3.70 -19.02
N ILE A 30 3.61 -3.59 -17.71
CA ILE A 30 4.79 -4.19 -17.08
C ILE A 30 4.73 -5.72 -17.19
N ALA A 31 3.59 -6.32 -16.88
CA ALA A 31 3.40 -7.77 -16.95
C ALA A 31 3.60 -8.31 -18.38
N ASP A 32 3.07 -7.62 -19.38
CA ASP A 32 3.16 -8.04 -20.78
C ASP A 32 4.59 -7.90 -21.32
N GLU A 33 5.32 -6.85 -20.95
CA GLU A 33 6.69 -6.64 -21.40
C GLU A 33 7.70 -7.53 -20.68
N THR A 34 7.56 -7.68 -19.35
CA THR A 34 8.57 -8.35 -18.52
C THR A 34 8.29 -9.83 -18.26
N GLY A 35 7.06 -10.27 -18.49
CA GLY A 35 6.58 -11.58 -18.04
C GLY A 35 6.37 -11.70 -16.52
N ASN A 36 6.64 -10.64 -15.73
CA ASN A 36 6.38 -10.63 -14.31
C ASN A 36 4.90 -10.30 -14.05
N ARG A 37 4.11 -11.31 -13.79
CA ARG A 37 2.65 -11.21 -13.62
C ARG A 37 2.19 -11.22 -12.17
N PHE A 38 3.11 -11.16 -11.20
CA PHE A 38 2.80 -11.35 -9.79
C PHE A 38 1.65 -10.46 -9.30
N MET A 39 1.69 -9.15 -9.59
CA MET A 39 0.64 -8.21 -9.17
C MET A 39 -0.72 -8.53 -9.80
N ILE A 40 -0.73 -8.88 -11.08
CA ILE A 40 -1.96 -9.20 -11.84
C ILE A 40 -2.58 -10.52 -11.38
N GLU A 41 -1.76 -11.58 -11.29
CA GLU A 41 -2.22 -12.93 -10.92
C GLU A 41 -2.75 -12.99 -9.49
N ASN A 42 -2.15 -12.22 -8.59
CA ASN A 42 -2.61 -12.12 -7.20
C ASN A 42 -3.73 -11.08 -7.01
N LYS A 43 -4.17 -10.41 -8.09
CA LYS A 43 -5.26 -9.43 -8.08
C LYS A 43 -5.06 -8.34 -7.02
N ILE A 44 -3.82 -7.89 -6.85
CA ILE A 44 -3.46 -6.85 -5.88
C ILE A 44 -3.92 -5.50 -6.43
N PRO A 45 -4.90 -4.83 -5.80
CA PRO A 45 -5.38 -3.54 -6.28
C PRO A 45 -4.35 -2.43 -6.00
N PRO A 46 -4.38 -1.32 -6.74
CA PRO A 46 -3.59 -0.14 -6.40
C PRO A 46 -3.91 0.36 -4.99
N HIS A 47 -2.89 0.56 -4.15
CA HIS A 47 -3.10 0.96 -2.76
C HIS A 47 -1.84 1.57 -2.13
N ILE A 48 -2.02 2.26 -1.00
CA ILE A 48 -0.95 2.59 -0.06
C ILE A 48 -1.26 1.88 1.26
N THR A 49 -0.40 0.99 1.72
CA THR A 49 -0.52 0.38 3.04
C THR A 49 -0.12 1.40 4.11
N ILE A 50 -1.00 1.63 5.08
CA ILE A 50 -0.78 2.58 6.18
C ILE A 50 -0.52 1.90 7.52
N GLY A 51 -0.67 0.60 7.61
CA GLY A 51 -0.41 -0.18 8.82
C GLY A 51 -0.53 -1.67 8.57
N ALA A 52 0.17 -2.47 9.37
CA ALA A 52 0.03 -3.91 9.39
C ALA A 52 0.12 -4.40 10.84
N PHE A 53 -0.81 -5.29 11.22
CA PHE A 53 -0.99 -5.74 12.59
C PHE A 53 -1.20 -7.24 12.64
N HIS A 54 -0.72 -7.86 13.72
CA HIS A 54 -1.03 -9.25 14.03
C HIS A 54 -2.25 -9.32 14.95
N ALA A 55 -3.18 -10.18 14.59
CA ALA A 55 -4.32 -10.52 15.43
C ALA A 55 -4.63 -12.02 15.36
N ALA A 56 -5.12 -12.59 16.43
CA ALA A 56 -5.65 -13.94 16.41
C ALA A 56 -6.97 -13.96 15.61
N ARG A 57 -7.35 -15.13 15.10
CA ARG A 57 -8.57 -15.28 14.28
C ARG A 57 -9.83 -14.82 15.03
N GLU A 58 -9.93 -15.08 16.31
CA GLU A 58 -11.03 -14.66 17.18
C GLU A 58 -11.08 -13.16 17.43
N GLU A 59 -9.96 -12.45 17.25
CA GLU A 59 -9.84 -11.00 17.41
C GLU A 59 -10.11 -10.23 16.11
N ALA A 60 -10.19 -10.92 14.97
CA ALA A 60 -10.39 -10.32 13.66
C ALA A 60 -11.60 -9.38 13.62
N ALA A 61 -12.73 -9.79 14.19
CA ALA A 61 -13.95 -8.98 14.22
C ALA A 61 -13.74 -7.66 14.99
N LYS A 62 -12.97 -7.69 16.08
CA LYS A 62 -12.63 -6.49 16.86
C LYS A 62 -11.73 -5.55 16.07
N LEU A 63 -10.70 -6.08 15.41
CA LEU A 63 -9.81 -5.29 14.57
C LEU A 63 -10.59 -4.61 13.43
N LEU A 64 -11.42 -5.37 12.72
CA LEU A 64 -12.23 -4.84 11.63
C LEU A 64 -13.18 -3.74 12.10
N GLN A 65 -13.84 -3.92 13.24
CA GLN A 65 -14.74 -2.91 13.80
C GLN A 65 -14.01 -1.62 14.16
N LEU A 66 -12.83 -1.72 14.79
CA LEU A 66 -12.01 -0.55 15.13
C LEU A 66 -11.57 0.21 13.86
N VAL A 67 -11.16 -0.51 12.82
CA VAL A 67 -10.78 0.12 11.55
C VAL A 67 -11.98 0.74 10.84
N GLU A 68 -13.15 0.12 10.87
CA GLU A 68 -14.37 0.66 10.30
C GLU A 68 -14.81 1.96 11.00
N ASP A 69 -14.79 1.97 12.32
CA ASP A 69 -15.11 3.16 13.11
C ASP A 69 -14.09 4.28 12.86
N PHE A 70 -12.80 3.92 12.83
CA PHE A 70 -11.73 4.84 12.44
C PHE A 70 -11.97 5.46 11.06
N ALA A 71 -12.33 4.64 10.07
CA ALA A 71 -12.56 5.11 8.70
C ALA A 71 -13.73 6.11 8.62
N ARG A 72 -14.79 5.91 9.39
CA ARG A 72 -15.95 6.85 9.42
C ARG A 72 -15.57 8.23 9.94
N ASP A 73 -14.60 8.30 10.85
CA ASP A 73 -14.15 9.55 11.44
C ASP A 73 -13.13 10.29 10.57
N GLN A 74 -12.60 9.64 9.54
CA GLN A 74 -11.62 10.26 8.65
C GLN A 74 -12.27 11.22 7.66
N LYS A 75 -11.58 12.34 7.42
CA LYS A 75 -11.94 13.25 6.33
C LYS A 75 -11.35 12.75 5.02
N ALA A 76 -12.06 13.03 3.93
CA ALA A 76 -11.52 12.81 2.59
C ALA A 76 -10.15 13.49 2.42
N GLY A 77 -9.23 12.81 1.75
CA GLY A 77 -7.89 13.30 1.48
C GLY A 77 -7.43 12.93 0.09
N SER A 78 -6.31 13.50 -0.31
CA SER A 78 -5.63 13.12 -1.54
C SER A 78 -4.13 13.06 -1.31
N VAL A 79 -3.45 12.33 -2.19
CA VAL A 79 -2.00 12.30 -2.28
C VAL A 79 -1.57 12.73 -3.66
N GLN A 80 -0.36 13.24 -3.80
CA GLN A 80 0.23 13.58 -5.09
C GLN A 80 1.45 12.70 -5.31
N PHE A 81 1.38 11.78 -6.25
CA PHE A 81 2.55 11.01 -6.67
C PHE A 81 3.47 11.89 -7.51
N SER A 82 4.73 11.97 -7.13
CA SER A 82 5.73 12.84 -7.79
C SER A 82 6.88 12.08 -8.43
N GLU A 83 7.12 10.83 -8.01
CA GLU A 83 8.28 10.06 -8.43
C GLU A 83 7.95 8.59 -8.64
N VAL A 84 8.75 7.95 -9.49
CA VAL A 84 8.90 6.49 -9.56
C VAL A 84 10.14 6.14 -8.76
N GLY A 85 10.01 5.28 -7.78
CA GLY A 85 11.09 4.82 -6.92
C GLY A 85 11.22 3.30 -6.91
N ASP A 86 12.23 2.81 -6.22
CA ASP A 86 12.47 1.38 -6.10
C ASP A 86 13.02 0.97 -4.73
N PHE A 87 12.84 -0.30 -4.39
CA PHE A 87 13.56 -0.96 -3.30
C PHE A 87 14.55 -1.98 -3.87
N ASN A 88 15.83 -1.58 -3.93
CA ASN A 88 16.97 -2.43 -4.32
C ASN A 88 16.79 -3.12 -5.68
N GLY A 89 16.15 -2.47 -6.65
CA GLY A 89 15.91 -3.03 -7.99
C GLY A 89 14.98 -4.24 -8.03
N LYS A 90 14.22 -4.50 -6.96
CA LYS A 90 13.30 -5.64 -6.85
C LYS A 90 11.84 -5.27 -6.74
N VAL A 91 11.56 -4.08 -6.24
CA VAL A 91 10.21 -3.52 -6.11
C VAL A 91 10.22 -2.15 -6.76
N LEU A 92 9.33 -1.93 -7.71
CA LEU A 92 9.10 -0.65 -8.38
C LEU A 92 7.80 -0.05 -7.86
N PHE A 93 7.77 1.25 -7.56
CA PHE A 93 6.61 1.89 -6.97
C PHE A 93 6.45 3.36 -7.37
N LEU A 94 5.23 3.88 -7.19
CA LEU A 94 4.96 5.32 -7.17
C LEU A 94 5.16 5.84 -5.75
N GLN A 95 5.89 6.93 -5.62
CA GLN A 95 6.14 7.62 -4.36
C GLN A 95 5.32 8.89 -4.28
N PRO A 96 4.48 9.06 -3.23
CA PRO A 96 3.80 10.31 -2.97
C PRO A 96 4.76 11.35 -2.37
N GLU A 97 4.48 12.61 -2.61
CA GLU A 97 5.12 13.70 -1.88
C GLU A 97 4.83 13.61 -0.37
N LYS A 98 5.67 14.25 0.44
CA LYS A 98 5.39 14.41 1.87
C LYS A 98 4.02 15.05 2.07
N ASN A 99 3.17 14.37 2.81
CA ASN A 99 1.77 14.70 2.91
C ASN A 99 1.30 14.58 4.37
N LEU A 100 0.77 15.69 4.89
CA LEU A 100 0.26 15.75 6.28
C LEU A 100 -0.93 14.81 6.50
N PHE A 101 -1.78 14.61 5.48
CA PHE A 101 -2.89 13.66 5.56
C PHE A 101 -2.36 12.24 5.77
N LEU A 102 -1.37 11.80 4.98
CA LEU A 102 -0.76 10.48 5.13
C LEU A 102 -0.10 10.30 6.51
N SER A 103 0.69 11.27 6.94
CA SER A 103 1.34 11.22 8.26
C SER A 103 0.33 11.15 9.40
N LYS A 104 -0.74 11.93 9.30
CA LYS A 104 -1.81 11.95 10.30
C LYS A 104 -2.55 10.61 10.36
N ILE A 105 -3.03 10.10 9.22
CA ILE A 105 -3.82 8.88 9.18
C ILE A 105 -3.01 7.65 9.63
N ASN A 106 -1.73 7.59 9.27
CA ASN A 106 -0.83 6.54 9.74
C ASN A 106 -0.64 6.61 11.26
N ASN A 107 -0.35 7.79 11.81
CA ASN A 107 -0.13 7.97 13.24
C ASN A 107 -1.40 7.68 14.07
N GLU A 108 -2.54 8.18 13.64
CA GLU A 108 -3.83 7.94 14.33
C GLU A 108 -4.22 6.47 14.31
N LEU A 109 -4.02 5.76 13.18
CA LEU A 109 -4.27 4.32 13.07
C LEU A 109 -3.41 3.53 14.07
N HIS A 110 -2.11 3.84 14.14
CA HIS A 110 -1.20 3.15 15.07
C HIS A 110 -1.52 3.48 16.53
N THR A 111 -1.88 4.71 16.84
CA THR A 111 -2.33 5.11 18.18
C THR A 111 -3.56 4.32 18.61
N LEU A 112 -4.48 4.06 17.68
CA LEU A 112 -5.69 3.29 17.94
C LEU A 112 -5.42 1.79 18.13
N LEU A 113 -4.60 1.19 17.24
CA LEU A 113 -4.51 -0.27 17.17
C LEU A 113 -3.38 -0.89 18.01
N LEU A 114 -2.25 -0.21 18.19
CA LEU A 114 -1.11 -0.77 18.95
C LEU A 114 -1.39 -1.12 20.41
N PRO A 115 -2.33 -0.47 21.15
CA PRO A 115 -2.68 -0.92 22.48
C PRO A 115 -3.35 -2.30 22.54
N GLU A 116 -3.92 -2.75 21.40
CA GLU A 116 -4.72 -3.98 21.31
C GLU A 116 -4.04 -5.07 20.47
N PHE A 117 -3.24 -4.68 19.47
CA PHE A 117 -2.65 -5.58 18.48
C PHE A 117 -1.16 -5.33 18.30
N GLU A 118 -0.39 -6.38 18.06
CA GLU A 118 1.02 -6.27 17.77
C GLU A 118 1.27 -5.78 16.34
N LYS A 119 2.33 -4.99 16.17
CA LYS A 119 2.79 -4.60 14.83
C LYS A 119 3.25 -5.82 14.03
N ALA A 120 2.86 -5.90 12.77
CA ALA A 120 3.34 -6.88 11.81
C ALA A 120 4.46 -6.30 10.91
N GLU A 121 4.93 -7.09 9.95
CA GLU A 121 5.90 -6.69 8.92
C GLU A 121 7.14 -5.98 9.51
N ASN A 122 7.71 -6.55 10.58
CA ASN A 122 8.88 -6.00 11.28
C ASN A 122 8.72 -4.53 11.71
N GLY A 123 7.50 -4.02 11.75
CA GLY A 123 7.20 -2.64 12.10
C GLY A 123 7.52 -1.61 11.00
N TYR A 124 7.71 -2.01 9.74
CA TYR A 124 8.01 -1.09 8.64
C TYR A 124 6.95 -0.01 8.41
N TYR A 125 5.74 -0.19 8.92
CA TYR A 125 4.64 0.77 8.80
C TYR A 125 4.52 1.71 10.00
N LEU A 126 5.37 1.60 11.03
CA LEU A 126 5.36 2.50 12.18
C LEU A 126 5.63 3.95 11.76
N PRO A 127 4.97 4.94 12.38
CA PRO A 127 5.02 6.34 11.95
C PRO A 127 6.42 6.92 11.71
N ASP A 128 7.39 6.54 12.54
CA ASP A 128 8.75 7.11 12.49
C ASP A 128 9.59 6.56 11.33
N ILE A 129 9.25 5.40 10.78
CA ILE A 129 10.03 4.71 9.74
C ILE A 129 9.24 4.41 8.48
N TRP A 130 7.93 4.64 8.49
CA TRP A 130 7.05 4.34 7.38
C TRP A 130 7.44 5.11 6.11
N PHE A 131 7.51 4.38 5.00
CA PHE A 131 7.74 4.92 3.68
C PHE A 131 6.52 4.67 2.79
N PRO A 132 5.63 5.67 2.59
CA PRO A 132 4.43 5.50 1.78
C PRO A 132 4.76 5.28 0.31
N HIS A 133 4.13 4.27 -0.31
CA HIS A 133 4.31 3.95 -1.71
C HIS A 133 3.14 3.14 -2.27
N THR A 134 3.00 3.16 -3.59
CA THR A 134 2.09 2.28 -4.34
C THR A 134 2.90 1.39 -5.26
N THR A 135 2.90 0.09 -5.00
CA THR A 135 3.69 -0.88 -5.75
C THR A 135 3.18 -1.03 -7.17
N LEU A 136 4.08 -0.92 -8.14
CA LEU A 136 3.85 -1.17 -9.57
C LEU A 136 4.32 -2.57 -9.99
N ALA A 137 5.41 -3.06 -9.41
CA ALA A 137 5.90 -4.41 -9.63
C ALA A 137 6.76 -4.85 -8.45
N THR A 138 6.80 -6.14 -8.19
CA THR A 138 7.64 -6.74 -7.16
C THR A 138 8.30 -8.03 -7.66
N ARG A 139 9.30 -8.53 -6.93
CA ARG A 139 10.06 -9.75 -7.29
C ARG A 139 10.74 -9.66 -8.66
N LEU A 140 11.16 -8.46 -9.05
CA LEU A 140 11.86 -8.22 -10.31
C LEU A 140 13.29 -8.75 -10.25
N ASN A 141 13.75 -9.31 -11.37
CA ASN A 141 15.18 -9.46 -11.64
C ASN A 141 15.68 -8.19 -12.36
N GLN A 142 16.99 -8.09 -12.59
CA GLN A 142 17.62 -6.87 -13.14
C GLN A 142 17.10 -6.50 -14.55
N SER A 143 16.91 -7.47 -15.44
CA SER A 143 16.40 -7.20 -16.78
C SER A 143 14.94 -6.78 -16.77
N GLN A 144 14.11 -7.41 -15.94
CA GLN A 144 12.72 -7.05 -15.73
C GLN A 144 12.59 -5.65 -15.10
N PHE A 145 13.47 -5.32 -14.15
CA PHE A 145 13.45 -4.01 -13.51
C PHE A 145 13.66 -2.87 -14.52
N SER A 146 14.66 -2.97 -15.37
CA SER A 146 14.95 -1.92 -16.38
C SER A 146 13.77 -1.71 -17.32
N ALA A 147 13.13 -2.79 -17.79
CA ALA A 147 11.96 -2.70 -18.67
C ALA A 147 10.74 -2.12 -17.94
N ALA A 148 10.49 -2.55 -16.70
CA ALA A 148 9.39 -2.05 -15.86
C ALA A 148 9.55 -0.56 -15.55
N GLU A 149 10.76 -0.13 -15.22
CA GLU A 149 11.06 1.29 -14.95
C GLU A 149 10.77 2.18 -16.15
N GLU A 150 11.18 1.78 -17.36
CA GLU A 150 10.89 2.53 -18.59
C GLU A 150 9.37 2.64 -18.88
N ILE A 151 8.60 1.64 -18.50
CA ILE A 151 7.13 1.69 -18.60
C ILE A 151 6.56 2.63 -17.53
N ALA A 152 6.99 2.51 -16.28
CA ALA A 152 6.52 3.35 -15.18
C ALA A 152 6.80 4.85 -15.41
N LYS A 153 7.94 5.19 -16.01
CA LYS A 153 8.29 6.58 -16.39
C LYS A 153 7.34 7.22 -17.39
N LYS A 154 6.46 6.44 -18.04
CA LYS A 154 5.43 6.98 -18.95
C LYS A 154 4.20 7.51 -18.20
N ILE A 155 4.08 7.23 -16.90
CA ILE A 155 3.03 7.84 -16.08
C ILE A 155 3.27 9.35 -16.02
N SER A 156 2.23 10.12 -16.35
CA SER A 156 2.31 11.59 -16.25
C SER A 156 2.33 11.98 -14.77
N LEU A 157 3.48 12.43 -14.30
CA LEU A 157 3.68 12.95 -12.96
C LEU A 157 3.82 14.49 -12.99
N PRO A 158 3.36 15.23 -11.96
CA PRO A 158 2.70 14.71 -10.76
C PRO A 158 1.29 14.18 -11.05
N LEU A 159 0.91 13.12 -10.34
CA LEU A 159 -0.42 12.51 -10.43
C LEU A 159 -1.16 12.71 -9.10
N GLU A 160 -2.23 13.48 -9.12
CA GLU A 160 -3.12 13.63 -7.97
C GLU A 160 -4.01 12.40 -7.82
N ALA A 161 -4.06 11.84 -6.61
CA ALA A 161 -4.76 10.62 -6.29
C ALA A 161 -5.70 10.84 -5.08
N PRO A 162 -6.98 11.16 -5.33
CA PRO A 162 -7.99 11.18 -4.28
C PRO A 162 -8.12 9.81 -3.61
N ILE A 163 -8.20 9.80 -2.28
CA ILE A 163 -8.45 8.60 -1.48
C ILE A 163 -9.95 8.46 -1.29
N GLU A 164 -10.49 7.32 -1.69
CA GLU A 164 -11.93 7.04 -1.63
C GLU A 164 -12.30 5.94 -0.66
N GLU A 165 -11.36 5.05 -0.33
CA GLU A 165 -11.64 3.89 0.50
C GLU A 165 -10.47 3.55 1.41
N LEU A 166 -10.80 3.01 2.57
CA LEU A 166 -9.87 2.34 3.48
C LEU A 166 -10.32 0.89 3.59
N ALA A 167 -9.40 -0.04 3.34
CA ALA A 167 -9.69 -1.47 3.32
C ALA A 167 -8.71 -2.25 4.18
N VAL A 168 -9.14 -3.43 4.62
CA VAL A 168 -8.32 -4.37 5.39
C VAL A 168 -8.14 -5.65 4.58
N TYR A 169 -6.91 -6.09 4.45
CA TYR A 169 -6.52 -7.34 3.79
C TYR A 169 -5.86 -8.30 4.77
N GLN A 170 -6.08 -9.57 4.52
CA GLN A 170 -5.50 -10.69 5.27
C GLN A 170 -4.43 -11.40 4.43
#